data_0b29c8750f51879cb17df1ee322503a9
#
_entry.id   0b29c8750f51879cb17df1ee322503a9
#
_cell.length_a   1.000
_cell.length_b   1.000
_cell.length_c   1.000
_cell.angle_alpha   90.00
_cell.angle_beta   90.00
_cell.angle_gamma   90.00
#
_symmetry.space_group_name_H-M   'P 1'
#
loop_
_entity.id
_entity.type
_entity.pdbx_description
1 polymer ?
#
loop_
_entity_poly.entity_id
_entity_poly.type
_entity_poly.pdbx_seq_one_letter_code
_entity_poly.pdbx_strand_id
1 'polypeptide(L)'
;DRTYITLTNTVSCPANTEGDAVAGSIWNGNNTITKTLPKSAERRFQHNKDTDWAGYLNLSYDMPLGQQADALWKAGAQYRRKERSNRYYSYIFNPADISQQLDGNGYDQFAAISWVCKTPYSQASQLNYDSKEHVGGAYAMVTLKSPLGEVYAGFRAEHTNQIYTMLQHFRNMGQVGEQSYWDYLPSAAIKWTPNKQMNVRLSYYRSINRPGFYEIVPYQIQGEEYQEKGNPNLKRARIDNID
;
A
#
# COMPACT_ATOMS: atom_id res chain seq x y z
N ASP A 1 13.96 20.80 0.01
CA ASP A 1 15.17 20.32 -0.68
C ASP A 1 15.89 19.32 0.21
N ARG A 2 15.92 18.06 -0.20
CA ARG A 2 16.67 17.02 0.52
C ARG A 2 18.10 17.00 -0.04
N THR A 3 19.04 17.44 0.74
CA THR A 3 20.45 17.37 0.38
C THR A 3 21.01 16.03 0.83
N TYR A 4 21.52 15.26 -0.11
CA TYR A 4 22.18 13.98 0.15
C TYR A 4 23.69 14.22 0.25
N ILE A 5 24.30 13.76 1.33
CA ILE A 5 25.74 13.79 1.50
C ILE A 5 26.25 12.36 1.34
N THR A 6 27.15 12.16 0.40
CA THR A 6 27.81 10.87 0.22
C THR A 6 29.03 10.82 1.12
N LEU A 7 29.02 9.94 2.13
CA LEU A 7 30.20 9.68 2.93
C LEU A 7 31.17 8.82 2.11
N THR A 8 32.39 9.29 1.93
CA THR A 8 33.47 8.57 1.25
C THR A 8 34.14 7.52 2.14
N ASN A 9 33.92 7.59 3.44
CA ASN A 9 34.48 6.62 4.38
C ASN A 9 33.61 5.37 4.45
N THR A 10 34.20 4.21 4.21
CA THR A 10 33.52 2.92 4.29
C THR A 10 33.38 2.53 5.76
N VAL A 11 32.16 2.51 6.27
CA VAL A 11 31.85 1.98 7.60
C VAL A 11 31.23 0.62 7.44
N SER A 12 31.89 -0.42 7.95
CA SER A 12 31.36 -1.79 7.92
C SER A 12 30.43 -2.03 9.12
N CYS A 13 29.24 -2.56 8.84
CA CYS A 13 28.37 -3.08 9.88
C CYS A 13 28.69 -4.55 10.18
N PRO A 14 28.44 -5.03 11.42
CA PRO A 14 28.69 -6.43 11.77
C PRO A 14 27.97 -7.42 10.84
N ALA A 15 28.56 -8.59 10.67
CA ALA A 15 28.34 -9.58 9.63
C ALA A 15 26.96 -10.25 9.48
N ASN A 16 25.96 -9.90 10.24
CA ASN A 16 24.60 -10.43 10.06
C ASN A 16 23.72 -9.54 9.17
N THR A 17 24.31 -8.61 8.50
CA THR A 17 23.64 -7.72 7.57
C THR A 17 24.07 -8.09 6.17
N GLU A 18 23.16 -8.65 5.40
CA GLU A 18 23.32 -8.70 3.95
C GLU A 18 23.52 -7.26 3.47
N GLY A 19 24.71 -6.87 3.19
CA GLY A 19 24.91 -5.53 2.72
C GLY A 19 26.35 -5.16 2.51
N ASP A 20 26.60 -4.80 1.30
CA ASP A 20 27.78 -4.08 0.85
C ASP A 20 28.06 -2.84 1.71
N ALA A 21 29.29 -2.39 1.66
CA ALA A 21 29.75 -1.15 2.28
C ALA A 21 28.77 -0.01 2.07
N VAL A 22 28.25 0.54 3.17
CA VAL A 22 27.19 1.52 3.13
C VAL A 22 27.77 2.91 3.07
N ALA A 23 27.63 3.58 1.93
CA ALA A 23 27.76 5.03 1.87
C ALA A 23 26.54 5.65 2.54
N GLY A 24 26.67 6.28 3.67
CA GLY A 24 25.56 6.84 4.44
C GLY A 24 25.11 8.20 3.93
N SER A 25 23.82 8.47 3.97
CA SER A 25 23.27 9.83 3.89
C SER A 25 23.02 10.36 5.30
N ILE A 26 23.39 11.60 5.54
CA ILE A 26 23.23 12.27 6.83
C ILE A 26 22.08 13.26 6.72
N TRP A 27 21.18 13.20 7.68
CA TRP A 27 20.13 14.18 7.83
C TRP A 27 20.52 15.19 8.94
N ASN A 28 20.36 16.46 8.66
CA ASN A 28 20.54 17.54 9.62
C ASN A 28 19.20 18.28 9.79
N GLY A 29 18.58 18.11 10.94
CA GLY A 29 17.38 18.84 11.30
C GLY A 29 17.70 19.96 12.26
N ASN A 30 18.11 21.10 11.81
CA ASN A 30 17.76 22.40 12.36
C ASN A 30 18.61 23.50 11.75
N ASN A 31 17.96 24.50 11.22
CA ASN A 31 18.50 25.67 10.56
C ASN A 31 19.08 26.76 11.53
N THR A 32 19.32 26.47 12.77
CA THR A 32 19.94 27.42 13.69
C THR A 32 21.35 26.95 14.04
N ILE A 33 22.28 27.61 13.45
CA ILE A 33 23.72 27.37 13.49
C ILE A 33 24.30 27.86 14.81
N THR A 34 24.12 27.05 15.83
CA THR A 34 25.02 27.09 16.97
C THR A 34 25.57 25.68 17.11
N LYS A 35 26.88 25.53 17.09
CA LYS A 35 27.66 24.28 17.19
C LYS A 35 26.84 23.08 17.65
N THR A 36 26.29 22.30 16.69
CA THR A 36 25.49 21.12 16.99
C THR A 36 26.35 19.88 16.97
N LEU A 37 26.27 19.08 18.03
CA LEU A 37 26.88 17.76 18.06
C LEU A 37 26.07 16.82 17.19
N PRO A 38 26.67 16.09 16.26
CA PRO A 38 25.95 15.08 15.48
C PRO A 38 25.53 13.95 16.42
N LYS A 39 24.24 13.68 16.51
CA LYS A 39 23.74 12.60 17.37
C LYS A 39 23.81 11.24 16.67
N SER A 40 23.36 11.17 15.42
CA SER A 40 23.37 9.94 14.65
C SER A 40 23.12 10.21 13.18
N ALA A 41 23.57 9.29 12.34
CA ALA A 41 23.16 9.18 10.93
C ALA A 41 22.37 7.89 10.77
N GLU A 42 21.35 7.89 9.92
CA GLU A 42 20.55 6.71 9.65
C GLU A 42 20.44 6.48 8.15
N ARG A 43 20.59 5.23 7.74
CA ARG A 43 20.30 4.79 6.39
C ARG A 43 19.22 3.70 6.39
N ARG A 44 18.20 3.89 5.57
CA ARG A 44 17.03 3.01 5.47
C ARG A 44 16.96 2.36 4.11
N PHE A 45 16.68 1.07 4.08
CA PHE A 45 16.44 0.29 2.87
C PHE A 45 15.11 -0.42 3.00
N GLN A 46 14.35 -0.40 1.93
CA GLN A 46 13.12 -1.14 1.85
C GLN A 46 13.10 -1.95 0.55
N HIS A 47 12.82 -3.24 0.69
CA HIS A 47 12.63 -4.15 -0.41
C HIS A 47 11.23 -4.74 -0.36
N ASN A 48 10.44 -4.45 -1.38
CA ASN A 48 9.09 -4.94 -1.56
C ASN A 48 9.06 -5.91 -2.73
N LYS A 49 8.48 -7.09 -2.51
CA LYS A 49 8.20 -8.06 -3.56
C LYS A 49 6.72 -8.38 -3.55
N ASP A 50 6.04 -8.09 -4.65
CA ASP A 50 4.63 -8.42 -4.88
C ASP A 50 4.52 -9.53 -5.92
N THR A 51 3.69 -10.51 -5.63
CA THR A 51 3.29 -11.57 -6.57
C THR A 51 1.77 -11.56 -6.65
N ASP A 52 1.23 -11.47 -7.85
CA ASP A 52 -0.21 -11.37 -8.09
C ASP A 52 -0.65 -12.39 -9.16
N TRP A 53 -1.65 -13.18 -8.80
CA TRP A 53 -2.26 -14.17 -9.66
C TRP A 53 -3.76 -13.89 -9.77
N ALA A 54 -4.27 -13.81 -11.00
CA ALA A 54 -5.69 -13.61 -11.21
C ALA A 54 -6.21 -14.53 -12.32
N GLY A 55 -7.34 -15.15 -12.06
CA GLY A 55 -8.11 -15.95 -13.03
C GLY A 55 -9.51 -15.39 -13.17
N TYR A 56 -10.02 -15.38 -14.40
CA TYR A 56 -11.34 -14.85 -14.75
C TYR A 56 -12.08 -15.84 -15.65
N LEU A 57 -13.36 -16.02 -15.36
CA LEU A 57 -14.29 -16.73 -16.23
C LEU A 57 -15.47 -15.81 -16.51
N ASN A 58 -15.79 -15.59 -17.79
CA ASN A 58 -16.93 -14.79 -18.19
C ASN A 58 -17.73 -15.52 -19.26
N LEU A 59 -19.03 -15.55 -19.07
CA LEU A 59 -20.00 -16.14 -19.98
C LEU A 59 -20.98 -15.04 -20.40
N SER A 60 -21.38 -15.05 -21.65
CA SER A 60 -22.40 -14.14 -22.17
C SER A 60 -23.38 -14.90 -23.03
N TYR A 61 -24.64 -14.52 -22.97
CA TYR A 61 -25.73 -15.08 -23.74
C TYR A 61 -26.66 -13.98 -24.23
N ASP A 62 -26.80 -13.88 -25.56
CA ASP A 62 -27.71 -12.94 -26.21
C ASP A 62 -29.06 -13.65 -26.45
N MET A 63 -30.13 -13.07 -25.92
CA MET A 63 -31.49 -13.57 -26.03
C MET A 63 -32.37 -12.51 -26.71
N PRO A 64 -32.85 -12.77 -27.93
CA PRO A 64 -33.80 -11.88 -28.58
C PRO A 64 -35.14 -11.90 -27.83
N LEU A 65 -35.67 -10.72 -27.51
CA LEU A 65 -37.00 -10.54 -26.88
C LEU A 65 -38.00 -9.98 -27.89
N GLY A 66 -38.24 -10.73 -28.96
CA GLY A 66 -39.11 -10.32 -30.05
C GLY A 66 -38.37 -9.53 -31.13
N GLN A 67 -39.09 -8.63 -31.84
CA GLN A 67 -38.52 -7.94 -33.02
C GLN A 67 -37.76 -6.62 -32.69
N GLN A 68 -37.89 -6.09 -31.48
CA GLN A 68 -37.42 -4.75 -31.15
C GLN A 68 -36.64 -4.68 -29.85
N ALA A 69 -36.39 -5.78 -29.17
CA ALA A 69 -35.68 -5.79 -27.93
C ALA A 69 -34.75 -7.01 -27.81
N ASP A 70 -33.61 -6.83 -27.18
CA ASP A 70 -32.63 -7.87 -26.89
C ASP A 70 -32.24 -7.83 -25.41
N ALA A 71 -32.02 -9.02 -24.84
CA ALA A 71 -31.45 -9.16 -23.50
C ALA A 71 -30.08 -9.81 -23.58
N LEU A 72 -29.06 -9.09 -23.15
CA LEU A 72 -27.70 -9.62 -22.99
C LEU A 72 -27.50 -10.02 -21.54
N TRP A 73 -27.40 -11.32 -21.29
CA TRP A 73 -27.05 -11.88 -19.99
C TRP A 73 -25.55 -12.10 -19.90
N LYS A 74 -24.97 -11.70 -18.77
CA LYS A 74 -23.57 -12.01 -18.47
C LYS A 74 -23.44 -12.53 -17.05
N ALA A 75 -22.61 -13.54 -16.88
CA ALA A 75 -22.24 -14.06 -15.59
C ALA A 75 -20.75 -14.39 -15.58
N GLY A 76 -20.14 -14.28 -14.44
CA GLY A 76 -18.74 -14.63 -14.36
C GLY A 76 -18.25 -14.77 -12.92
N ALA A 77 -17.04 -15.28 -12.82
CA ALA A 77 -16.34 -15.44 -11.57
C ALA A 77 -14.89 -14.98 -11.74
N GLN A 78 -14.32 -14.53 -10.64
CA GLN A 78 -12.90 -14.23 -10.56
C GLN A 78 -12.31 -14.79 -9.27
N TYR A 79 -11.04 -15.12 -9.33
CA TYR A 79 -10.23 -15.37 -8.16
C TYR A 79 -8.89 -14.67 -8.33
N ARG A 80 -8.47 -13.95 -7.29
CA ARG A 80 -7.19 -13.25 -7.22
C ARG A 80 -6.47 -13.62 -5.94
N ARG A 81 -5.19 -13.91 -6.05
CA ARG A 81 -4.27 -14.11 -4.94
C ARG A 81 -3.12 -13.15 -5.08
N LYS A 82 -2.96 -12.29 -4.11
CA LYS A 82 -1.84 -11.36 -4.01
C LYS A 82 -1.00 -11.69 -2.78
N GLU A 83 0.31 -11.76 -2.96
CA GLU A 83 1.27 -11.92 -1.87
C GLU A 83 2.25 -10.75 -1.89
N ARG A 84 2.56 -10.26 -0.71
CA ARG A 84 3.58 -9.21 -0.53
C ARG A 84 4.56 -9.65 0.54
N SER A 85 5.84 -9.53 0.23
CA SER A 85 6.94 -9.62 1.18
C SER A 85 7.57 -8.25 1.31
N ASN A 86 7.54 -7.68 2.49
CA ASN A 86 8.18 -6.40 2.82
C ASN A 86 9.35 -6.64 3.74
N ARG A 87 10.53 -6.17 3.34
CA ARG A 87 11.76 -6.23 4.14
C ARG A 87 12.28 -4.82 4.30
N TYR A 88 12.47 -4.43 5.54
CA TYR A 88 12.92 -3.11 5.89
C TYR A 88 14.12 -3.19 6.83
N TYR A 89 15.18 -2.52 6.45
CA TYR A 89 16.44 -2.48 7.20
C TYR A 89 16.83 -1.04 7.46
N SER A 90 17.22 -0.75 8.69
CA SER A 90 17.76 0.54 9.07
C SER A 90 19.08 0.35 9.76
N TYR A 91 20.05 1.13 9.34
CA TYR A 91 21.39 1.16 9.93
C TYR A 91 21.58 2.51 10.59
N ILE A 92 21.91 2.48 11.87
CA ILE A 92 22.19 3.67 12.66
C ILE A 92 23.71 3.76 12.89
N PHE A 93 24.27 4.90 12.54
CA PHE A 93 25.67 5.23 12.74
C PHE A 93 25.77 6.30 13.80
N ASN A 94 26.60 6.08 14.80
CA ASN A 94 26.92 7.09 15.80
C ASN A 94 28.34 7.62 15.54
N PRO A 95 28.62 8.89 15.87
CA PRO A 95 30.00 9.39 15.89
C PRO A 95 30.85 8.53 16.83
N ALA A 96 32.05 8.17 16.38
CA ALA A 96 33.01 7.44 17.21
C ALA A 96 33.49 8.31 18.40
N ASP A 97 33.55 9.61 18.17
CA ASP A 97 33.87 10.60 19.17
C ASP A 97 32.75 11.66 19.25
N ILE A 98 32.06 11.69 20.37
CA ILE A 98 30.97 12.64 20.65
C ILE A 98 31.43 14.08 20.82
N SER A 99 32.74 14.32 20.98
CA SER A 99 33.29 15.66 21.08
C SER A 99 33.47 16.37 19.74
N GLN A 100 33.32 15.64 18.63
CA GLN A 100 33.37 16.19 17.27
C GLN A 100 32.21 17.16 17.06
N GLN A 101 32.54 18.44 16.88
CA GLN A 101 31.53 19.49 16.69
C GLN A 101 31.43 19.84 15.20
N LEU A 102 30.19 20.06 14.76
CA LEU A 102 29.90 20.66 13.47
C LEU A 102 29.76 22.16 13.66
N ASP A 103 30.52 22.95 12.92
CA ASP A 103 30.44 24.42 12.97
C ASP A 103 29.36 25.01 12.03
N GLY A 104 28.67 24.18 11.32
CA GLY A 104 27.55 24.55 10.43
C GLY A 104 27.98 25.14 9.09
N ASN A 105 29.27 25.25 8.80
CA ASN A 105 29.78 25.95 7.62
C ASN A 105 30.01 25.07 6.38
N GLY A 106 29.60 23.80 6.40
CA GLY A 106 29.71 22.96 5.23
C GLY A 106 29.45 21.48 5.49
N TYR A 107 28.99 20.83 4.46
CA TYR A 107 28.71 19.39 4.47
C TYR A 107 29.98 18.54 4.49
N ASP A 108 31.11 19.10 4.11
CA ASP A 108 32.42 18.43 4.10
C ASP A 108 32.86 17.96 5.49
N GLN A 109 32.37 18.63 6.53
CA GLN A 109 32.64 18.26 7.91
C GLN A 109 32.11 16.91 8.31
N PHE A 110 30.96 16.49 7.71
CA PHE A 110 30.41 15.16 7.95
C PHE A 110 31.31 14.04 7.41
N ALA A 111 32.05 14.28 6.33
CA ALA A 111 33.02 13.36 5.80
C ALA A 111 34.26 13.18 6.71
N ALA A 112 34.55 14.17 7.54
CA ALA A 112 35.65 14.13 8.51
C ALA A 112 35.28 13.41 9.81
N ILE A 113 34.00 13.15 10.08
CA ILE A 113 33.55 12.44 11.27
C ILE A 113 33.76 10.93 11.08
N SER A 114 34.42 10.31 12.04
CA SER A 114 34.49 8.87 12.14
C SER A 114 33.17 8.30 12.68
N TRP A 115 32.53 7.43 11.93
CA TRP A 115 31.26 6.82 12.28
C TRP A 115 31.41 5.37 12.70
N VAL A 116 30.66 4.95 13.71
CA VAL A 116 30.56 3.56 14.16
C VAL A 116 29.15 3.06 13.88
N CYS A 117 29.03 1.95 13.17
CA CYS A 117 27.75 1.30 12.96
C CYS A 117 27.24 0.71 14.28
N LYS A 118 26.08 1.17 14.73
CA LYS A 118 25.33 0.54 15.80
C LYS A 118 24.47 -0.56 15.19
N THR A 119 24.33 -1.70 15.85
CA THR A 119 23.52 -2.84 15.37
C THR A 119 22.18 -2.39 14.78
N PRO A 120 21.70 -3.08 13.71
CA PRO A 120 20.47 -2.71 13.01
C PRO A 120 19.26 -2.94 13.90
N TYR A 121 18.96 -2.02 14.79
CA TYR A 121 17.73 -2.00 15.57
C TYR A 121 17.11 -0.64 15.44
N SER A 122 16.34 -0.48 14.41
CA SER A 122 15.43 0.62 14.40
C SER A 122 14.02 0.12 14.69
N GLN A 123 13.18 1.01 15.11
CA GLN A 123 11.74 0.82 15.20
C GLN A 123 11.14 0.35 13.85
N ALA A 124 11.84 0.59 12.78
CA ALA A 124 11.50 0.23 11.41
C ALA A 124 11.60 -1.27 11.11
N SER A 125 12.27 -2.07 11.94
CA SER A 125 12.26 -3.53 11.82
C SER A 125 10.85 -4.13 11.89
N GLN A 126 9.90 -3.40 12.48
CA GLN A 126 8.49 -3.77 12.51
C GLN A 126 7.80 -3.75 11.13
N LEU A 127 8.42 -3.14 10.12
CA LEU A 127 7.97 -3.22 8.73
C LEU A 127 8.43 -4.50 8.02
N ASN A 128 9.00 -5.46 8.73
CA ASN A 128 9.31 -6.79 8.20
C ASN A 128 8.09 -7.68 8.33
N TYR A 129 7.38 -7.87 7.22
CA TYR A 129 6.16 -8.67 7.19
C TYR A 129 5.95 -9.38 5.87
N ASP A 130 5.19 -10.46 5.91
CA ASP A 130 4.61 -11.13 4.77
C ASP A 130 3.09 -10.99 4.84
N SER A 131 2.46 -10.70 3.70
CA SER A 131 1.00 -10.56 3.61
C SER A 131 0.45 -11.35 2.44
N LYS A 132 -0.78 -11.84 2.60
CA LYS A 132 -1.53 -12.55 1.58
C LYS A 132 -2.95 -11.98 1.50
N GLU A 133 -3.43 -11.82 0.29
CA GLU A 133 -4.82 -11.44 0.02
C GLU A 133 -5.41 -12.43 -0.97
N HIS A 134 -6.57 -12.96 -0.63
CA HIS A 134 -7.40 -13.78 -1.48
C HIS A 134 -8.72 -13.07 -1.72
N VAL A 135 -9.07 -12.85 -2.99
CA VAL A 135 -10.34 -12.28 -3.40
C VAL A 135 -11.03 -13.22 -4.36
N GLY A 136 -12.12 -13.81 -3.91
CA GLY A 136 -13.02 -14.58 -4.75
C GLY A 136 -14.29 -13.80 -5.00
N GLY A 137 -14.79 -13.77 -6.24
CA GLY A 137 -16.03 -13.06 -6.55
C GLY A 137 -16.78 -13.68 -7.70
N ALA A 138 -18.09 -13.54 -7.67
CA ALA A 138 -18.98 -13.91 -8.78
C ALA A 138 -19.96 -12.77 -9.05
N TYR A 139 -20.38 -12.67 -10.29
CA TYR A 139 -21.37 -11.67 -10.71
C TYR A 139 -22.35 -12.23 -11.70
N ALA A 140 -23.52 -11.64 -11.73
CA ALA A 140 -24.52 -11.79 -12.78
C ALA A 140 -25.09 -10.43 -13.15
N MET A 141 -25.36 -10.22 -14.42
CA MET A 141 -25.92 -8.98 -14.92
C MET A 141 -26.78 -9.22 -16.16
N VAL A 142 -27.72 -8.32 -16.37
CA VAL A 142 -28.54 -8.26 -17.57
C VAL A 142 -28.53 -6.86 -18.14
N THR A 143 -28.44 -6.75 -19.45
CA THR A 143 -28.64 -5.52 -20.21
C THR A 143 -29.82 -5.73 -21.15
N LEU A 144 -30.89 -4.97 -20.98
CA LEU A 144 -32.02 -4.92 -21.86
C LEU A 144 -31.84 -3.76 -22.83
N LYS A 145 -31.89 -4.07 -24.13
CA LYS A 145 -31.77 -3.09 -25.20
C LYS A 145 -33.08 -2.95 -25.94
N SER A 146 -33.48 -1.72 -26.19
CA SER A 146 -34.68 -1.40 -26.97
C SER A 146 -34.46 -0.15 -27.81
N PRO A 147 -35.29 0.16 -28.81
CA PRO A 147 -35.20 1.40 -29.58
C PRO A 147 -35.29 2.68 -28.71
N LEU A 148 -35.93 2.60 -27.56
CA LEU A 148 -36.09 3.74 -26.62
C LEU A 148 -34.93 3.89 -25.65
N GLY A 149 -34.00 2.93 -25.60
CA GLY A 149 -32.85 3.00 -24.71
C GLY A 149 -32.40 1.64 -24.18
N GLU A 150 -31.58 1.71 -23.14
CA GLU A 150 -30.95 0.53 -22.51
C GLU A 150 -31.15 0.58 -21.00
N VAL A 151 -31.44 -0.59 -20.41
CA VAL A 151 -31.49 -0.78 -18.96
C VAL A 151 -30.48 -1.84 -18.58
N TYR A 152 -29.67 -1.55 -17.60
CA TYR A 152 -28.67 -2.44 -17.06
C TYR A 152 -28.96 -2.73 -15.58
N ALA A 153 -28.87 -3.98 -15.17
CA ALA A 153 -28.89 -4.38 -13.77
C ALA A 153 -27.84 -5.46 -13.52
N GLY A 154 -27.10 -5.33 -12.47
CA GLY A 154 -26.05 -6.27 -12.10
C GLY A 154 -25.87 -6.40 -10.59
N PHE A 155 -25.37 -7.54 -10.19
CA PHE A 155 -25.02 -7.84 -8.82
C PHE A 155 -23.73 -8.63 -8.77
N ARG A 156 -22.83 -8.23 -7.88
CA ARG A 156 -21.57 -8.91 -7.62
C ARG A 156 -21.43 -9.19 -6.14
N ALA A 157 -21.02 -10.39 -5.79
CA ALA A 157 -20.61 -10.78 -4.45
C ALA A 157 -19.12 -11.09 -4.44
N GLU A 158 -18.41 -10.54 -3.48
CA GLU A 158 -16.98 -10.78 -3.28
C GLU A 158 -16.69 -11.22 -1.85
N HIS A 159 -15.84 -12.21 -1.72
CA HIS A 159 -15.22 -12.61 -0.45
C HIS A 159 -13.75 -12.22 -0.47
N THR A 160 -13.34 -11.49 0.54
CA THR A 160 -11.94 -11.06 0.73
C THR A 160 -11.41 -11.67 2.01
N ASN A 161 -10.21 -12.26 1.93
CA ASN A 161 -9.44 -12.71 3.08
C ASN A 161 -8.05 -12.06 2.97
N GLN A 162 -7.67 -11.26 3.97
CA GLN A 162 -6.37 -10.61 4.10
C GLN A 162 -5.68 -11.11 5.36
N ILE A 163 -4.47 -11.64 5.20
CA ILE A 163 -3.65 -12.17 6.30
C ILE A 163 -2.30 -11.47 6.25
N TYR A 164 -1.78 -11.08 7.41
CA TYR A 164 -0.40 -10.64 7.54
C TYR A 164 0.32 -11.42 8.63
N THR A 165 1.63 -11.61 8.45
CA THR A 165 2.54 -12.19 9.43
C THR A 165 3.72 -11.25 9.60
N MET A 166 3.91 -10.72 10.78
CA MET A 166 5.08 -9.92 11.13
C MET A 166 6.26 -10.83 11.45
N LEU A 167 7.40 -10.59 10.85
CA LEU A 167 8.64 -11.32 11.15
C LEU A 167 9.26 -10.88 12.47
N GLN A 168 9.04 -9.60 12.80
CA GLN A 168 9.43 -9.02 14.08
C GLN A 168 8.25 -8.22 14.61
N HIS A 169 7.90 -8.39 15.84
CA HIS A 169 6.76 -7.71 16.47
C HIS A 169 7.21 -6.93 17.71
N PHE A 170 6.56 -5.82 17.94
CA PHE A 170 6.75 -5.01 19.13
C PHE A 170 5.78 -5.49 20.24
N ARG A 171 6.10 -5.17 21.50
CA ARG A 171 5.30 -5.56 22.67
C ARG A 171 3.81 -5.35 22.45
N ASN A 172 3.01 -6.38 22.71
CA ASN A 172 1.53 -6.38 22.65
C ASN A 172 0.91 -6.18 21.25
N MET A 173 1.68 -6.26 20.19
CA MET A 173 1.16 -6.30 18.84
C MET A 173 1.08 -7.75 18.36
N GLY A 174 -0.03 -8.15 17.75
CA GLY A 174 -0.20 -9.48 17.20
C GLY A 174 0.80 -9.77 16.09
N GLN A 175 1.48 -10.91 16.16
CA GLN A 175 2.40 -11.34 15.12
C GLN A 175 1.67 -11.69 13.82
N VAL A 176 0.46 -12.21 13.95
CA VAL A 176 -0.41 -12.58 12.82
C VAL A 176 -1.74 -11.89 12.99
N GLY A 177 -2.26 -11.34 11.91
CA GLY A 177 -3.61 -10.80 11.85
C GLY A 177 -4.32 -11.26 10.60
N GLU A 178 -5.64 -11.40 10.71
CA GLU A 178 -6.51 -11.83 9.63
C GLU A 178 -7.79 -11.01 9.62
N GLN A 179 -8.23 -10.64 8.42
CA GLN A 179 -9.54 -10.05 8.16
C GLN A 179 -10.22 -10.82 7.06
N SER A 180 -11.46 -11.27 7.32
CA SER A 180 -12.27 -12.01 6.35
C SER A 180 -13.67 -11.41 6.30
N TYR A 181 -14.18 -11.10 5.08
CA TYR A 181 -15.47 -10.45 4.92
C TYR A 181 -16.08 -10.63 3.55
N TRP A 182 -17.40 -10.44 3.47
CA TRP A 182 -18.18 -10.41 2.25
C TRP A 182 -18.62 -8.99 1.90
N ASP A 183 -18.58 -8.68 0.62
CA ASP A 183 -19.13 -7.46 0.05
C ASP A 183 -20.11 -7.76 -1.06
N TYR A 184 -21.21 -7.01 -1.04
CA TYR A 184 -22.30 -7.09 -2.00
C TYR A 184 -22.37 -5.78 -2.75
N LEU A 185 -22.22 -5.86 -4.08
CA LEU A 185 -22.01 -4.73 -4.97
C LEU A 185 -23.11 -4.71 -6.04
N PRO A 186 -24.29 -4.17 -5.71
CA PRO A 186 -25.33 -3.94 -6.69
C PRO A 186 -24.95 -2.83 -7.66
N SER A 187 -25.44 -2.91 -8.90
CA SER A 187 -25.32 -1.86 -9.90
C SER A 187 -26.55 -1.84 -10.80
N ALA A 188 -26.98 -0.65 -11.17
CA ALA A 188 -28.06 -0.43 -12.11
C ALA A 188 -27.82 0.83 -12.93
N ALA A 189 -28.19 0.83 -14.19
CA ALA A 189 -28.14 2.02 -15.02
C ALA A 189 -29.25 2.02 -16.04
N ILE A 190 -29.74 3.21 -16.36
CA ILE A 190 -30.75 3.47 -17.37
C ILE A 190 -30.19 4.51 -18.34
N LYS A 191 -30.26 4.22 -19.61
CA LYS A 191 -30.06 5.16 -20.70
C LYS A 191 -31.34 5.27 -21.48
N TRP A 192 -31.97 6.41 -21.41
CA TRP A 192 -33.21 6.71 -22.13
C TRP A 192 -32.95 7.65 -23.29
N THR A 193 -33.39 7.25 -24.47
CA THR A 193 -33.18 7.99 -25.73
C THR A 193 -34.52 8.29 -26.39
N PRO A 194 -35.30 9.28 -25.90
CA PRO A 194 -36.65 9.57 -26.41
C PRO A 194 -36.63 10.04 -27.86
N ASN A 195 -35.54 10.65 -28.31
CA ASN A 195 -35.33 11.09 -29.68
C ASN A 195 -33.83 11.10 -30.02
N LYS A 196 -33.48 11.29 -31.28
CA LYS A 196 -32.08 11.29 -31.77
C LYS A 196 -31.18 12.37 -31.16
N GLN A 197 -31.76 13.39 -30.56
CA GLN A 197 -31.04 14.56 -30.04
C GLN A 197 -30.91 14.56 -28.52
N MET A 198 -31.57 13.64 -27.79
CA MET A 198 -31.63 13.64 -26.33
C MET A 198 -31.27 12.27 -25.78
N ASN A 199 -30.35 12.27 -24.83
CA ASN A 199 -29.99 11.11 -24.02
C ASN A 199 -30.06 11.48 -22.56
N VAL A 200 -30.84 10.73 -21.77
CA VAL A 200 -30.87 10.83 -20.32
C VAL A 200 -30.25 9.58 -19.75
N ARG A 201 -29.31 9.76 -18.82
CA ARG A 201 -28.62 8.65 -18.12
C ARG A 201 -28.79 8.83 -16.63
N LEU A 202 -29.03 7.72 -15.96
CA LEU A 202 -29.01 7.60 -14.52
C LEU A 202 -28.31 6.30 -14.17
N SER A 203 -27.36 6.36 -13.24
CA SER A 203 -26.67 5.16 -12.77
C SER A 203 -26.54 5.14 -11.26
N TYR A 204 -26.56 3.94 -10.71
CA TYR A 204 -26.25 3.64 -9.33
C TYR A 204 -25.32 2.44 -9.28
N TYR A 205 -24.25 2.55 -8.51
CA TYR A 205 -23.42 1.38 -8.21
C TYR A 205 -22.73 1.52 -6.87
N ARG A 206 -22.54 0.38 -6.21
CA ARG A 206 -21.71 0.30 -5.01
C ARG A 206 -20.32 -0.20 -5.37
N SER A 207 -19.32 0.48 -4.84
CA SER A 207 -17.90 0.08 -4.92
C SER A 207 -17.29 -0.07 -3.53
N ILE A 208 -16.12 -0.68 -3.48
CA ILE A 208 -15.36 -0.87 -2.24
C ILE A 208 -13.92 -0.44 -2.45
N ASN A 209 -13.34 0.15 -1.41
CA ASN A 209 -11.90 0.38 -1.30
C ASN A 209 -11.37 -0.43 -0.12
N ARG A 210 -10.48 -1.39 -0.42
CA ARG A 210 -9.85 -2.25 0.58
C ARG A 210 -8.62 -1.57 1.14
N PRO A 211 -8.37 -1.66 2.46
CA PRO A 211 -7.12 -1.18 3.02
C PRO A 211 -5.94 -1.95 2.43
N GLY A 212 -4.87 -1.23 2.16
CA GLY A 212 -3.62 -1.82 1.72
C GLY A 212 -2.91 -2.59 2.84
N PHE A 213 -2.02 -3.50 2.48
CA PHE A 213 -1.26 -4.27 3.48
C PHE A 213 -0.50 -3.39 4.46
N TYR A 214 0.08 -2.29 3.97
CA TYR A 214 0.80 -1.34 4.80
C TYR A 214 -0.10 -0.68 5.85
N GLU A 215 -1.37 -0.47 5.57
CA GLU A 215 -2.30 0.19 6.46
C GLU A 215 -2.79 -0.71 7.60
N ILE A 216 -2.87 -2.03 7.34
CA ILE A 216 -3.38 -3.00 8.33
C ILE A 216 -2.30 -3.65 9.19
N VAL A 217 -1.05 -3.65 8.75
CA VAL A 217 0.07 -4.21 9.53
C VAL A 217 0.36 -3.30 10.73
N PRO A 218 0.38 -3.82 11.98
CA PRO A 218 0.55 -3.00 13.17
C PRO A 218 2.02 -2.62 13.40
N TYR A 219 2.61 -1.89 12.46
CA TYR A 219 3.93 -1.29 12.66
C TYR A 219 3.81 0.05 13.37
N GLN A 220 4.93 0.53 13.88
CA GLN A 220 5.05 1.83 14.51
C GLN A 220 6.40 2.44 14.14
N ILE A 221 6.39 3.60 13.50
CA ILE A 221 7.58 4.36 13.13
C ILE A 221 7.50 5.73 13.78
N GLN A 222 8.55 6.09 14.49
CA GLN A 222 8.69 7.44 15.03
C GLN A 222 9.29 8.34 13.95
N GLY A 223 8.52 9.29 13.47
CA GLY A 223 9.00 10.42 12.69
C GLY A 223 9.51 11.55 13.61
N GLU A 224 9.85 12.67 13.03
CA GLU A 224 10.34 13.83 13.76
C GLU A 224 9.23 14.56 14.51
N GLU A 225 8.10 14.78 13.82
CA GLU A 225 6.97 15.54 14.33
C GLU A 225 5.78 14.64 14.68
N TYR A 226 5.70 13.44 14.09
CA TYR A 226 4.57 12.53 14.27
C TYR A 226 5.00 11.06 14.34
N GLN A 227 4.11 10.25 14.87
CA GLN A 227 4.25 8.82 14.90
C GLN A 227 3.33 8.20 13.85
N GLU A 228 3.90 7.38 12.98
CA GLU A 228 3.15 6.61 11.99
C GLU A 228 2.88 5.21 12.53
N LYS A 229 1.63 4.76 12.39
CA LYS A 229 1.18 3.48 12.92
C LYS A 229 0.14 2.84 12.00
N GLY A 230 0.32 1.55 11.70
CA GLY A 230 -0.71 0.77 11.03
C GLY A 230 -1.85 0.38 11.97
N ASN A 231 -3.03 0.15 11.39
CA ASN A 231 -4.24 -0.18 12.15
C ASN A 231 -4.82 -1.54 11.71
N PRO A 232 -4.62 -2.64 12.47
CA PRO A 232 -5.15 -3.96 12.15
C PRO A 232 -6.68 -4.02 12.07
N ASN A 233 -7.36 -3.07 12.70
CA ASN A 233 -8.82 -2.99 12.72
C ASN A 233 -9.40 -2.09 11.63
N LEU A 234 -8.58 -1.61 10.71
CA LEU A 234 -9.02 -0.76 9.62
C LEU A 234 -9.98 -1.53 8.72
N LYS A 235 -11.18 -1.00 8.55
CA LYS A 235 -12.23 -1.61 7.72
C LYS A 235 -12.19 -1.03 6.31
N ARG A 236 -12.63 -1.86 5.33
CA ARG A 236 -12.85 -1.38 3.97
C ARG A 236 -13.89 -0.26 3.93
N ALA A 237 -13.68 0.70 3.05
CA ALA A 237 -14.67 1.71 2.73
C ALA A 237 -15.68 1.17 1.69
N ARG A 238 -16.95 1.42 1.90
CA ARG A 238 -18.03 1.17 0.93
C ARG A 238 -18.53 2.50 0.41
N ILE A 239 -18.67 2.60 -0.88
CA ILE A 239 -18.99 3.86 -1.57
C ILE A 239 -20.20 3.60 -2.44
N ASP A 240 -21.28 4.33 -2.20
CA ASP A 240 -22.46 4.36 -3.05
C ASP A 240 -22.35 5.55 -4.00
N ASN A 241 -22.42 5.30 -5.31
CA ASN A 241 -22.30 6.30 -6.36
C ASN A 241 -23.64 6.43 -7.09
N ILE A 242 -24.05 7.66 -7.33
CA ILE A 242 -25.24 8.03 -8.10
C ILE A 242 -24.83 9.11 -9.09
N ASP A 243 -25.06 8.87 -10.37
CA ASP A 243 -24.76 9.78 -11.49
C ASP A 243 -25.99 10.04 -12.35
#